data_1781e38fe6f9c4ffcb7ff506e07da252
#
_entry.id   1781e38fe6f9c4ffcb7ff506e07da252
#
_cell.length_a   1.000
_cell.length_b   1.000
_cell.length_c   1.000
_cell.angle_alpha   90.00
_cell.angle_beta   90.00
_cell.angle_gamma   90.00
#
_symmetry.space_group_name_H-M   'P 1'
#
loop_
_entity.id
_entity.type
_entity.pdbx_description
1 polymer ?
#
loop_
_entity_poly.entity_id
_entity_poly.type
_entity_poly.pdbx_seq_one_letter_code
_entity_poly.pdbx_strand_id
1 'polypeptide(L)'
;LIFIDLRDREGIMQLVINPEKVSSDVMATAESLRNEFVIEVTGVVAQREQENTNLPTGAVELKVSALTVLNTAKTTPFEIKDDVEVSDDNRLRYRYLDLRRPKMLNNFKLRAKVTHSIRNYLDGLEFIDVETPILTKSTPEGARDYLVPSRVNQGHFYALPQSPQITKQLLMNAGLDRYYQIVKCFRDEDLRGDRQPEFTQVDMETSFLSDKDIQDITEGMIAKVMKDTKGIDVTLPFPRMSYDDAMNNYGSDKPDTRFEMLLQDLTDLVKNVDFKVFSQAPVVKAIVVKGNADKYSRKSIDKLTEFAKQFGAKGLAWVKFTDGSLNGPVAKFLTSIEDKLTASLQLEDNDLVLFVADTLEVANNTLGALRTRIAKELDMVDNSKFNF
;
A
#
# COMPACT_ATOMS: atom_id res chain seq x y z
N LEU A 1 -3.21 34.84 29.89
CA LEU A 1 -3.21 34.49 28.46
C LEU A 1 -3.93 33.17 28.25
N ILE A 2 -4.82 33.10 27.22
CA ILE A 2 -5.45 31.88 26.78
C ILE A 2 -4.96 31.61 25.37
N PHE A 3 -4.57 30.36 25.09
CA PHE A 3 -4.17 29.88 23.78
C PHE A 3 -5.21 28.87 23.26
N ILE A 4 -5.63 29.03 22.01
CA ILE A 4 -6.63 28.17 21.37
C ILE A 4 -6.13 27.82 20.00
N ASP A 5 -6.21 26.56 19.66
CA ASP A 5 -5.98 26.06 18.29
C ASP A 5 -7.30 26.13 17.52
N LEU A 6 -7.45 27.11 16.66
CA LEU A 6 -8.57 27.20 15.74
C LEU A 6 -8.29 26.39 14.49
N ARG A 7 -9.14 25.40 14.23
CA ARG A 7 -9.05 24.55 13.04
C ARG A 7 -10.11 24.92 12.03
N ASP A 8 -9.69 25.10 10.80
CA ASP A 8 -10.58 25.22 9.64
C ASP A 8 -10.22 24.20 8.55
N ARG A 9 -10.75 24.37 7.35
CA ARG A 9 -10.47 23.49 6.20
C ARG A 9 -9.01 23.59 5.68
N GLU A 10 -8.34 24.70 5.95
CA GLU A 10 -6.97 24.96 5.46
C GLU A 10 -5.90 24.50 6.47
N GLY A 11 -6.25 24.45 7.76
CA GLY A 11 -5.33 23.99 8.78
C GLY A 11 -5.66 24.47 10.19
N ILE A 12 -4.63 24.73 10.98
CA ILE A 12 -4.73 25.17 12.38
C ILE A 12 -4.03 26.52 12.52
N MET A 13 -4.70 27.47 13.15
CA MET A 13 -4.17 28.77 13.55
C MET A 13 -4.22 28.92 15.07
N GLN A 14 -3.09 29.25 15.69
CA GLN A 14 -3.10 29.59 17.12
C GLN A 14 -3.71 30.94 17.33
N LEU A 15 -4.70 31.00 18.22
CA LEU A 15 -5.27 32.22 18.75
C LEU A 15 -4.60 32.57 20.08
N VAL A 16 -4.36 33.85 20.30
CA VAL A 16 -3.85 34.36 21.56
C VAL A 16 -4.82 35.41 22.11
N ILE A 17 -5.33 35.15 23.30
CA ILE A 17 -6.26 36.07 24.01
C ILE A 17 -5.54 36.63 25.23
N ASN A 18 -5.25 37.91 25.16
CA ASN A 18 -4.58 38.64 26.23
C ASN A 18 -5.65 39.42 27.06
N PRO A 19 -5.81 39.11 28.36
CA PRO A 19 -6.80 39.76 29.21
C PRO A 19 -6.63 41.29 29.30
N GLU A 20 -5.43 41.82 29.09
CA GLU A 20 -5.16 43.24 29.09
C GLU A 20 -5.58 43.95 27.79
N LYS A 21 -5.89 43.19 26.72
CA LYS A 21 -6.17 43.73 25.37
C LYS A 21 -7.58 43.43 24.86
N VAL A 22 -8.35 42.65 25.61
CA VAL A 22 -9.74 42.28 25.26
C VAL A 22 -10.71 42.72 26.35
N SER A 23 -11.99 42.81 26.02
CA SER A 23 -13.03 43.11 27.02
C SER A 23 -13.24 41.91 27.97
N SER A 24 -13.83 42.18 29.15
CA SER A 24 -14.23 41.13 30.10
C SER A 24 -15.15 40.08 29.48
N ASP A 25 -16.03 40.47 28.57
CA ASP A 25 -16.97 39.56 27.90
C ASP A 25 -16.26 38.60 26.94
N VAL A 26 -15.28 39.08 26.19
CA VAL A 26 -14.44 38.23 25.32
C VAL A 26 -13.64 37.26 26.18
N MET A 27 -13.10 37.71 27.30
CA MET A 27 -12.35 36.84 28.21
C MET A 27 -13.24 35.76 28.83
N ALA A 28 -14.41 36.11 29.33
CA ALA A 28 -15.39 35.18 29.88
C ALA A 28 -15.85 34.15 28.83
N THR A 29 -16.07 34.61 27.60
CA THR A 29 -16.40 33.72 26.48
C THR A 29 -15.27 32.74 26.22
N ALA A 30 -14.01 33.18 26.17
CA ALA A 30 -12.85 32.34 25.95
C ALA A 30 -12.67 31.27 27.04
N GLU A 31 -12.89 31.62 28.30
CA GLU A 31 -12.85 30.71 29.45
C GLU A 31 -13.94 29.62 29.39
N SER A 32 -15.09 29.95 28.77
CA SER A 32 -16.22 29.04 28.62
C SER A 32 -16.05 28.00 27.51
N LEU A 33 -15.10 28.21 26.58
CA LEU A 33 -14.90 27.33 25.44
C LEU A 33 -14.53 25.90 25.84
N ARG A 34 -14.98 24.98 25.01
CA ARG A 34 -14.60 23.56 25.09
C ARG A 34 -14.21 23.08 23.69
N ASN A 35 -13.58 21.90 23.64
CA ASN A 35 -13.13 21.31 22.39
C ASN A 35 -14.28 21.20 21.39
N GLU A 36 -13.96 21.45 20.13
CA GLU A 36 -14.85 21.36 18.96
C GLU A 36 -16.02 22.38 18.96
N PHE A 37 -16.01 23.39 19.82
CA PHE A 37 -16.92 24.53 19.66
C PHE A 37 -16.63 25.24 18.34
N VAL A 38 -17.68 25.67 17.67
CA VAL A 38 -17.56 26.49 16.46
C VAL A 38 -17.57 27.96 16.85
N ILE A 39 -16.50 28.66 16.51
CA ILE A 39 -16.29 30.05 16.92
C ILE A 39 -15.96 30.93 15.71
N GLU A 40 -16.33 32.17 15.80
CA GLU A 40 -15.87 33.24 14.91
C GLU A 40 -14.94 34.16 15.70
N VAL A 41 -13.79 34.49 15.09
CA VAL A 41 -12.79 35.34 15.74
C VAL A 41 -12.36 36.46 14.81
N THR A 42 -12.17 37.65 15.40
CA THR A 42 -11.53 38.78 14.75
C THR A 42 -10.26 39.13 15.51
N GLY A 43 -9.21 39.46 14.79
CA GLY A 43 -7.93 39.80 15.42
C GLY A 43 -6.88 40.22 14.40
N VAL A 44 -5.67 40.44 14.89
CA VAL A 44 -4.52 40.86 14.09
C VAL A 44 -3.51 39.70 14.04
N VAL A 45 -3.12 39.31 12.84
CA VAL A 45 -2.03 38.32 12.64
C VAL A 45 -0.71 38.97 13.06
N ALA A 46 0.02 38.30 13.93
CA ALA A 46 1.32 38.73 14.40
C ALA A 46 2.34 37.59 14.32
N GLN A 47 3.62 37.91 14.21
CA GLN A 47 4.68 36.96 14.32
C GLN A 47 4.73 36.42 15.74
N ARG A 48 4.95 35.09 15.89
CA ARG A 48 5.20 34.46 17.19
C ARG A 48 6.56 34.87 17.75
N GLU A 49 6.67 34.94 19.04
CA GLU A 49 7.97 35.12 19.72
C GLU A 49 8.85 33.89 19.55
N GLN A 50 8.23 32.69 19.58
CA GLN A 50 8.89 31.42 19.30
C GLN A 50 8.10 30.67 18.23
N GLU A 51 8.75 30.38 17.11
CA GLU A 51 8.15 29.62 16.01
C GLU A 51 7.86 28.17 16.44
N ASN A 52 6.68 27.68 16.11
CA ASN A 52 6.33 26.27 16.26
C ASN A 52 6.48 25.54 14.93
N THR A 53 7.62 24.90 14.71
CA THR A 53 7.95 24.18 13.47
C THR A 53 7.06 22.95 13.21
N ASN A 54 6.24 22.52 14.19
CA ASN A 54 5.31 21.41 14.03
C ASN A 54 3.98 21.81 13.35
N LEU A 55 3.75 23.10 13.15
CA LEU A 55 2.57 23.63 12.49
C LEU A 55 2.94 24.40 11.22
N PRO A 56 2.25 24.19 10.09
CA PRO A 56 2.49 24.99 8.87
C PRO A 56 2.32 26.50 9.09
N THR A 57 1.44 26.89 10.03
CA THR A 57 1.18 28.28 10.42
C THR A 57 2.02 28.73 11.62
N GLY A 58 2.98 27.93 12.04
CA GLY A 58 3.68 28.09 13.31
C GLY A 58 4.55 29.32 13.48
N ALA A 59 4.85 30.05 12.39
CA ALA A 59 5.54 31.34 12.43
C ALA A 59 4.65 32.50 12.90
N VAL A 60 3.32 32.34 12.84
CA VAL A 60 2.35 33.39 13.14
C VAL A 60 1.29 32.94 14.12
N GLU A 61 0.64 33.91 14.74
CA GLU A 61 -0.51 33.73 15.64
C GLU A 61 -1.54 34.83 15.40
N LEU A 62 -2.80 34.57 15.76
CA LEU A 62 -3.84 35.58 15.71
C LEU A 62 -4.07 36.18 17.11
N LYS A 63 -3.74 37.47 17.29
CA LYS A 63 -4.08 38.23 18.51
C LYS A 63 -5.54 38.64 18.44
N VAL A 64 -6.38 38.00 19.23
CA VAL A 64 -7.84 38.11 19.19
C VAL A 64 -8.27 39.46 19.77
N SER A 65 -9.22 40.11 19.08
CA SER A 65 -9.91 41.32 19.57
C SER A 65 -11.41 41.07 19.80
N ALA A 66 -12.02 40.13 19.06
CA ALA A 66 -13.42 39.73 19.25
C ALA A 66 -13.57 38.22 19.07
N LEU A 67 -14.51 37.63 19.82
CA LEU A 67 -14.77 36.22 19.86
C LEU A 67 -16.27 35.97 20.04
N THR A 68 -16.86 35.18 19.16
CA THR A 68 -18.28 34.79 19.21
C THR A 68 -18.39 33.26 19.10
N VAL A 69 -19.19 32.66 19.98
CA VAL A 69 -19.54 31.24 19.87
C VAL A 69 -20.70 31.09 18.89
N LEU A 70 -20.46 30.48 17.73
CA LEU A 70 -21.48 30.22 16.73
C LEU A 70 -22.28 28.97 17.06
N ASN A 71 -21.60 27.94 17.61
CA ASN A 71 -22.24 26.70 18.03
C ASN A 71 -21.41 25.97 19.09
N THR A 72 -22.08 25.27 19.98
CA THR A 72 -21.45 24.43 21.00
C THR A 72 -21.36 22.98 20.54
N ALA A 73 -20.46 22.21 21.12
CA ALA A 73 -20.33 20.78 20.89
C ALA A 73 -20.37 20.01 22.20
N LYS A 74 -20.88 18.78 22.13
CA LYS A 74 -20.70 17.81 23.22
C LYS A 74 -19.26 17.30 23.22
N THR A 75 -18.77 16.82 24.35
CA THR A 75 -17.46 16.15 24.43
C THR A 75 -17.39 15.01 23.43
N THR A 76 -16.36 15.01 22.59
CA THR A 76 -16.14 13.98 21.59
C THR A 76 -15.64 12.69 22.26
N PRO A 77 -15.98 11.51 21.71
CA PRO A 77 -15.54 10.22 22.25
C PRO A 77 -14.04 9.99 22.14
N PHE A 78 -13.35 10.77 21.31
CA PHE A 78 -11.89 10.81 21.16
C PHE A 78 -11.45 12.17 20.63
N GLU A 79 -10.19 12.50 20.82
CA GLU A 79 -9.60 13.72 20.27
C GLU A 79 -9.37 13.60 18.76
N ILE A 80 -9.59 14.70 18.02
CA ILE A 80 -9.40 14.74 16.56
C ILE A 80 -7.93 15.07 16.26
N LYS A 81 -7.05 14.09 16.54
CA LYS A 81 -5.59 14.13 16.32
C LYS A 81 -5.11 12.82 15.75
N ASP A 82 -3.97 12.82 15.04
CA ASP A 82 -3.42 11.62 14.42
C ASP A 82 -2.65 10.70 15.39
N ASP A 83 -2.12 11.23 16.47
CA ASP A 83 -1.32 10.57 17.49
C ASP A 83 -2.13 9.93 18.63
N VAL A 84 -3.47 9.98 18.55
CA VAL A 84 -4.35 9.36 19.53
C VAL A 84 -4.69 7.93 19.13
N GLU A 85 -4.43 6.98 20.04
CA GLU A 85 -4.87 5.59 19.87
C GLU A 85 -6.38 5.47 20.08
N VAL A 86 -7.09 5.12 19.01
CA VAL A 86 -8.54 4.92 19.00
C VAL A 86 -8.82 3.56 18.39
N SER A 87 -9.65 2.75 19.05
CA SER A 87 -10.07 1.45 18.50
C SER A 87 -10.82 1.61 17.17
N ASP A 88 -10.69 0.63 16.28
CA ASP A 88 -11.37 0.66 14.99
C ASP A 88 -12.89 0.73 15.15
N ASP A 89 -13.48 0.09 16.16
CA ASP A 89 -14.91 0.16 16.46
C ASP A 89 -15.36 1.60 16.75
N ASN A 90 -14.60 2.35 17.54
CA ASN A 90 -14.91 3.75 17.83
C ASN A 90 -14.71 4.64 16.59
N ARG A 91 -13.67 4.39 15.80
CA ARG A 91 -13.43 5.12 14.54
C ARG A 91 -14.54 4.89 13.53
N LEU A 92 -15.05 3.66 13.42
CA LEU A 92 -16.14 3.31 12.52
C LEU A 92 -17.47 3.88 13.03
N ARG A 93 -17.75 3.76 14.34
CA ARG A 93 -18.97 4.29 14.95
C ARG A 93 -19.10 5.80 14.82
N TYR A 94 -18.00 6.52 15.00
CA TYR A 94 -17.93 7.96 14.91
C TYR A 94 -17.13 8.41 13.68
N ARG A 95 -17.39 7.77 12.55
CA ARG A 95 -16.62 7.95 11.32
C ARG A 95 -16.50 9.40 10.87
N TYR A 96 -17.55 10.20 11.06
CA TYR A 96 -17.56 11.63 10.74
C TYR A 96 -16.57 12.45 11.58
N LEU A 97 -16.22 12.02 12.80
CA LEU A 97 -15.15 12.61 13.60
C LEU A 97 -13.77 12.12 13.17
N ASP A 98 -13.63 10.79 12.92
CA ASP A 98 -12.38 10.21 12.41
C ASP A 98 -11.94 10.85 11.10
N LEU A 99 -12.89 11.18 10.20
CA LEU A 99 -12.61 11.84 8.93
C LEU A 99 -12.11 13.30 9.07
N ARG A 100 -12.27 13.92 10.23
CA ARG A 100 -11.71 15.25 10.51
C ARG A 100 -10.23 15.21 10.91
N ARG A 101 -9.67 14.05 11.19
CA ARG A 101 -8.24 13.88 11.47
C ARG A 101 -7.42 14.22 10.23
N PRO A 102 -6.29 14.96 10.38
CA PRO A 102 -5.46 15.40 9.25
C PRO A 102 -5.08 14.26 8.29
N LYS A 103 -4.66 13.12 8.82
CA LYS A 103 -4.33 11.92 8.02
C LYS A 103 -5.49 11.45 7.14
N MET A 104 -6.70 11.39 7.72
CA MET A 104 -7.88 10.94 6.98
C MET A 104 -8.33 11.95 5.93
N LEU A 105 -8.33 13.25 6.28
CA LEU A 105 -8.63 14.33 5.34
C LEU A 105 -7.63 14.32 4.17
N ASN A 106 -6.34 14.15 4.45
CA ASN A 106 -5.29 14.08 3.41
C ASN A 106 -5.47 12.89 2.49
N ASN A 107 -5.93 11.73 3.00
CA ASN A 107 -6.26 10.57 2.15
C ASN A 107 -7.37 10.91 1.14
N PHE A 108 -8.41 11.65 1.56
CA PHE A 108 -9.47 12.10 0.63
C PHE A 108 -8.95 13.11 -0.39
N LYS A 109 -8.16 14.08 0.05
CA LYS A 109 -7.51 15.06 -0.86
C LYS A 109 -6.64 14.36 -1.88
N LEU A 110 -5.82 13.37 -1.44
CA LEU A 110 -4.99 12.56 -2.33
C LEU A 110 -5.83 11.77 -3.33
N ARG A 111 -6.88 11.07 -2.86
CA ARG A 111 -7.79 10.31 -3.74
C ARG A 111 -8.44 11.21 -4.79
N ALA A 112 -8.93 12.39 -4.41
CA ALA A 112 -9.51 13.34 -5.34
C ALA A 112 -8.47 13.80 -6.38
N LYS A 113 -7.25 14.08 -5.95
CA LYS A 113 -6.15 14.49 -6.84
C LYS A 113 -5.77 13.38 -7.83
N VAL A 114 -5.68 12.12 -7.37
CA VAL A 114 -5.44 10.95 -8.23
C VAL A 114 -6.54 10.84 -9.30
N THR A 115 -7.81 10.89 -8.89
CA THR A 115 -8.96 10.81 -9.81
C THR A 115 -8.92 11.92 -10.85
N HIS A 116 -8.61 13.15 -10.44
CA HIS A 116 -8.51 14.29 -11.36
C HIS A 116 -7.34 14.15 -12.33
N SER A 117 -6.18 13.69 -11.86
CA SER A 117 -5.00 13.45 -12.69
C SER A 117 -5.28 12.39 -13.76
N ILE A 118 -5.97 11.29 -13.40
CA ILE A 118 -6.36 10.24 -14.35
C ILE A 118 -7.30 10.78 -15.43
N ARG A 119 -8.36 11.52 -15.04
CA ARG A 119 -9.28 12.14 -15.99
C ARG A 119 -8.56 13.06 -16.98
N ASN A 120 -7.76 13.99 -16.47
CA ASN A 120 -7.00 14.92 -17.31
C ASN A 120 -6.06 14.20 -18.29
N TYR A 121 -5.48 13.08 -17.87
CA TYR A 121 -4.58 12.30 -18.74
C TYR A 121 -5.36 11.61 -19.84
N LEU A 122 -6.45 10.91 -19.51
CA LEU A 122 -7.26 10.17 -20.46
C LEU A 122 -8.03 11.10 -21.41
N ASP A 123 -8.56 12.21 -20.92
CA ASP A 123 -9.17 13.26 -21.74
C ASP A 123 -8.18 13.83 -22.78
N GLY A 124 -6.92 14.03 -22.36
CA GLY A 124 -5.83 14.45 -23.24
C GLY A 124 -5.46 13.44 -24.34
N LEU A 125 -5.86 12.18 -24.18
CA LEU A 125 -5.73 11.09 -25.16
C LEU A 125 -7.03 10.80 -25.90
N GLU A 126 -8.02 11.71 -25.84
CA GLU A 126 -9.31 11.63 -26.50
C GLU A 126 -10.18 10.44 -26.04
N PHE A 127 -9.98 9.95 -24.82
CA PHE A 127 -10.93 9.02 -24.21
C PHE A 127 -12.19 9.76 -23.78
N ILE A 128 -13.33 9.09 -23.93
CA ILE A 128 -14.65 9.62 -23.58
C ILE A 128 -15.08 9.03 -22.24
N ASP A 129 -15.31 9.88 -21.21
CA ASP A 129 -15.87 9.47 -19.91
C ASP A 129 -17.38 9.19 -20.09
N VAL A 130 -17.78 7.93 -19.96
CA VAL A 130 -19.19 7.52 -20.14
C VAL A 130 -19.72 6.84 -18.91
N GLU A 131 -20.73 7.43 -18.28
CA GLU A 131 -21.42 6.83 -17.15
C GLU A 131 -22.34 5.70 -17.61
N THR A 132 -22.15 4.50 -17.04
CA THR A 132 -22.88 3.29 -17.38
C THR A 132 -23.93 2.94 -16.32
N PRO A 133 -25.01 2.21 -16.66
CA PRO A 133 -26.01 1.78 -15.69
C PRO A 133 -25.42 0.90 -14.58
N ILE A 134 -25.89 1.13 -13.34
CA ILE A 134 -25.54 0.30 -12.18
C ILE A 134 -26.59 -0.80 -11.95
N LEU A 135 -27.85 -0.56 -12.22
CA LEU A 135 -28.89 -1.60 -12.18
C LEU A 135 -28.88 -2.35 -13.52
N THR A 136 -28.21 -3.49 -13.54
CA THR A 136 -27.96 -4.27 -14.76
C THR A 136 -28.58 -5.66 -14.66
N LYS A 137 -28.41 -6.46 -15.71
CA LYS A 137 -28.67 -7.89 -15.68
C LYS A 137 -27.47 -8.62 -15.09
N SER A 138 -27.72 -9.70 -14.35
CA SER A 138 -26.65 -10.59 -13.86
C SER A 138 -25.78 -11.11 -15.00
N THR A 139 -24.46 -11.10 -14.76
CA THR A 139 -23.45 -11.56 -15.72
C THR A 139 -22.46 -12.52 -15.04
N PRO A 140 -22.06 -13.61 -15.69
CA PRO A 140 -21.12 -14.57 -15.12
C PRO A 140 -19.68 -14.07 -15.26
N GLU A 141 -19.20 -13.22 -14.33
CA GLU A 141 -17.84 -12.65 -14.37
C GLU A 141 -16.89 -13.20 -13.29
N GLY A 142 -17.17 -14.37 -12.73
CA GLY A 142 -16.28 -15.04 -11.79
C GLY A 142 -16.63 -14.86 -10.32
N ALA A 143 -17.15 -13.71 -9.90
CA ALA A 143 -17.70 -13.48 -8.56
C ALA A 143 -19.21 -13.71 -8.53
N ARG A 144 -19.81 -13.75 -7.35
CA ARG A 144 -21.27 -13.69 -7.21
C ARG A 144 -21.72 -12.23 -7.30
N ASP A 145 -22.92 -12.04 -7.93
CA ASP A 145 -23.54 -10.73 -8.04
C ASP A 145 -24.35 -10.40 -6.79
N TYR A 146 -24.31 -9.12 -6.38
CA TYR A 146 -25.32 -8.59 -5.47
C TYR A 146 -26.63 -8.37 -6.23
N LEU A 147 -27.73 -8.92 -5.73
CA LEU A 147 -29.03 -8.83 -6.35
C LEU A 147 -29.90 -7.76 -5.70
N VAL A 148 -30.59 -6.98 -6.50
CA VAL A 148 -31.55 -5.96 -6.09
C VAL A 148 -32.94 -6.37 -6.54
N PRO A 149 -33.91 -6.67 -5.63
CA PRO A 149 -35.25 -7.08 -6.02
C PRO A 149 -35.97 -5.96 -6.77
N SER A 150 -36.67 -6.34 -7.86
CA SER A 150 -37.51 -5.42 -8.60
C SER A 150 -38.91 -5.34 -7.97
N ARG A 151 -39.30 -4.14 -7.52
CA ARG A 151 -40.66 -3.89 -7.04
C ARG A 151 -41.69 -3.92 -8.16
N VAL A 152 -41.31 -3.49 -9.37
CA VAL A 152 -42.18 -3.37 -10.51
C VAL A 152 -42.41 -4.73 -11.18
N ASN A 153 -41.37 -5.54 -11.27
CA ASN A 153 -41.43 -6.87 -11.91
C ASN A 153 -41.23 -7.93 -10.81
N GLN A 154 -42.34 -8.43 -10.27
CA GLN A 154 -42.32 -9.43 -9.21
C GLN A 154 -41.57 -10.70 -9.63
N GLY A 155 -40.71 -11.23 -8.78
CA GLY A 155 -39.90 -12.41 -9.05
C GLY A 155 -38.66 -12.15 -9.92
N HIS A 156 -38.41 -10.91 -10.30
CA HIS A 156 -37.22 -10.49 -11.05
C HIS A 156 -36.28 -9.64 -10.20
N PHE A 157 -34.99 -9.65 -10.57
CA PHE A 157 -33.93 -8.95 -9.86
C PHE A 157 -33.06 -8.20 -10.86
N TYR A 158 -32.57 -7.04 -10.44
CA TYR A 158 -31.37 -6.43 -11.01
C TYR A 158 -30.14 -7.00 -10.32
N ALA A 159 -29.00 -6.93 -10.98
CA ALA A 159 -27.69 -7.17 -10.39
C ALA A 159 -26.87 -5.89 -10.36
N LEU A 160 -26.04 -5.74 -9.32
CA LEU A 160 -25.02 -4.71 -9.29
C LEU A 160 -23.80 -5.17 -10.10
N PRO A 161 -23.19 -4.31 -10.94
CA PRO A 161 -22.15 -4.72 -11.88
C PRO A 161 -20.85 -5.09 -11.17
N GLN A 162 -20.25 -6.22 -11.54
CA GLN A 162 -18.89 -6.58 -11.17
C GLN A 162 -17.85 -5.75 -11.93
N SER A 163 -18.18 -5.36 -13.15
CA SER A 163 -17.56 -4.37 -14.01
C SER A 163 -18.57 -3.91 -15.05
N PRO A 164 -18.39 -2.79 -15.77
CA PRO A 164 -19.28 -2.36 -16.84
C PRO A 164 -19.05 -3.11 -18.18
N GLN A 165 -18.64 -4.38 -18.13
CA GLN A 165 -18.15 -5.16 -19.28
C GLN A 165 -19.08 -5.16 -20.48
N ILE A 166 -20.37 -5.46 -20.30
CA ILE A 166 -21.32 -5.51 -21.41
C ILE A 166 -21.50 -4.13 -22.04
N THR A 167 -21.62 -3.10 -21.20
CA THR A 167 -21.88 -1.75 -21.68
C THR A 167 -20.70 -1.19 -22.45
N LYS A 168 -19.49 -1.33 -21.92
CA LYS A 168 -18.28 -0.82 -22.60
C LYS A 168 -18.04 -1.53 -23.93
N GLN A 169 -18.34 -2.82 -24.02
CA GLN A 169 -18.29 -3.56 -25.28
C GLN A 169 -19.29 -3.03 -26.31
N LEU A 170 -20.52 -2.71 -25.86
CA LEU A 170 -21.53 -2.07 -26.73
C LEU A 170 -21.11 -0.66 -27.18
N LEU A 171 -20.40 0.09 -26.32
CA LEU A 171 -19.87 1.40 -26.69
C LEU A 171 -18.77 1.29 -27.75
N MET A 172 -17.92 0.26 -27.72
CA MET A 172 -16.97 -0.02 -28.81
C MET A 172 -17.69 -0.32 -30.10
N ASN A 173 -18.73 -1.16 -30.06
CA ASN A 173 -19.56 -1.46 -31.24
C ASN A 173 -20.31 -0.21 -31.77
N ALA A 174 -20.59 0.76 -30.91
CA ALA A 174 -21.17 2.04 -31.26
C ALA A 174 -20.17 3.05 -31.87
N GLY A 175 -18.89 2.69 -31.96
CA GLY A 175 -17.86 3.51 -32.58
C GLY A 175 -17.22 4.56 -31.66
N LEU A 176 -17.26 4.37 -30.32
CA LEU A 176 -16.61 5.31 -29.42
C LEU A 176 -15.08 5.19 -29.42
N ASP A 177 -14.53 4.04 -29.80
CA ASP A 177 -13.10 3.68 -29.90
C ASP A 177 -12.26 3.85 -28.66
N ARG A 178 -12.50 4.85 -27.82
CA ARG A 178 -11.79 5.11 -26.58
C ARG A 178 -12.76 5.50 -25.49
N TYR A 179 -13.05 4.57 -24.61
CA TYR A 179 -13.93 4.74 -23.45
C TYR A 179 -13.15 4.64 -22.17
N TYR A 180 -13.52 5.43 -21.18
CA TYR A 180 -13.17 5.17 -19.79
C TYR A 180 -14.29 5.56 -18.82
N GLN A 181 -14.20 5.05 -17.61
CA GLN A 181 -15.05 5.48 -16.50
C GLN A 181 -14.33 5.22 -15.17
N ILE A 182 -14.49 6.11 -14.20
CA ILE A 182 -14.13 5.84 -12.81
C ILE A 182 -15.40 5.36 -12.10
N VAL A 183 -15.57 4.05 -12.00
CA VAL A 183 -16.84 3.38 -11.73
C VAL A 183 -16.82 2.58 -10.43
N LYS A 184 -17.97 2.54 -9.77
CA LYS A 184 -18.22 1.61 -8.67
C LYS A 184 -18.51 0.21 -9.20
N CYS A 185 -17.81 -0.78 -8.61
CA CYS A 185 -17.98 -2.19 -8.90
C CYS A 185 -18.27 -2.95 -7.61
N PHE A 186 -18.99 -4.08 -7.75
CA PHE A 186 -19.52 -4.85 -6.64
C PHE A 186 -19.25 -6.33 -6.85
N ARG A 187 -18.69 -7.01 -5.84
CA ARG A 187 -18.44 -8.46 -5.89
C ARG A 187 -18.74 -9.07 -4.54
N ASP A 188 -19.65 -10.06 -4.53
CA ASP A 188 -19.97 -10.83 -3.33
C ASP A 188 -18.96 -11.97 -3.17
N GLU A 189 -17.81 -11.62 -2.63
CA GLU A 189 -16.67 -12.51 -2.39
C GLU A 189 -16.19 -12.41 -0.93
N ASP A 190 -15.37 -13.37 -0.50
CA ASP A 190 -14.72 -13.33 0.80
C ASP A 190 -13.83 -12.09 0.93
N LEU A 191 -13.98 -11.38 2.06
CA LEU A 191 -13.20 -10.18 2.35
C LEU A 191 -11.73 -10.53 2.61
N ARG A 192 -10.85 -9.66 2.12
CA ARG A 192 -9.41 -9.71 2.38
C ARG A 192 -8.92 -8.30 2.69
N GLY A 193 -7.68 -8.18 3.16
CA GLY A 193 -7.10 -6.86 3.47
C GLY A 193 -7.14 -5.86 2.32
N ASP A 194 -7.09 -6.33 1.08
CA ASP A 194 -7.11 -5.56 -0.17
C ASP A 194 -8.37 -5.77 -1.02
N ARG A 195 -9.37 -6.52 -0.53
CA ARG A 195 -10.62 -6.84 -1.26
C ARG A 195 -11.83 -6.48 -0.43
N GLN A 196 -12.61 -5.56 -0.97
CA GLN A 196 -13.87 -5.11 -0.40
C GLN A 196 -15.02 -5.44 -1.34
N PRO A 197 -16.24 -5.66 -0.84
CA PRO A 197 -17.41 -6.01 -1.66
C PRO A 197 -17.82 -4.89 -2.61
N GLU A 198 -17.48 -3.65 -2.27
CA GLU A 198 -17.66 -2.45 -3.07
C GLU A 198 -16.30 -1.75 -3.25
N PHE A 199 -15.91 -1.50 -4.49
CA PHE A 199 -14.64 -0.86 -4.81
C PHE A 199 -14.77 0.02 -6.06
N THR A 200 -13.73 0.80 -6.36
CA THR A 200 -13.71 1.68 -7.53
C THR A 200 -12.67 1.20 -8.52
N GLN A 201 -13.03 1.10 -9.78
CA GLN A 201 -12.13 0.84 -10.90
C GLN A 201 -11.91 2.11 -11.72
N VAL A 202 -10.72 2.24 -12.31
CA VAL A 202 -10.52 2.98 -13.56
C VAL A 202 -10.73 1.95 -14.67
N ASP A 203 -11.90 1.98 -15.28
CA ASP A 203 -12.26 1.05 -16.34
C ASP A 203 -12.03 1.70 -17.70
N MET A 204 -11.38 1.00 -18.60
CA MET A 204 -11.07 1.49 -19.96
C MET A 204 -11.39 0.41 -20.98
N GLU A 205 -11.82 0.83 -22.16
CA GLU A 205 -11.98 -0.05 -23.32
C GLU A 205 -11.57 0.70 -24.58
N THR A 206 -10.92 0.02 -25.52
CA THR A 206 -10.40 0.64 -26.73
C THR A 206 -10.58 -0.26 -27.93
N SER A 207 -10.77 0.33 -29.11
CA SER A 207 -10.73 -0.34 -30.41
C SER A 207 -9.43 -0.02 -31.14
N PHE A 208 -8.96 -0.93 -32.00
CA PHE A 208 -7.82 -0.74 -32.92
C PHE A 208 -6.48 -0.46 -32.27
N LEU A 209 -6.31 -0.74 -30.99
CA LEU A 209 -5.03 -0.64 -30.28
C LEU A 209 -4.44 -2.03 -30.02
N SER A 210 -3.11 -2.11 -30.01
CA SER A 210 -2.37 -3.29 -29.61
C SER A 210 -2.19 -3.36 -28.09
N ASP A 211 -1.74 -4.50 -27.60
CA ASP A 211 -1.34 -4.69 -26.20
C ASP A 211 -0.26 -3.68 -25.78
N LYS A 212 0.69 -3.40 -26.68
CA LYS A 212 1.74 -2.40 -26.44
C LYS A 212 1.17 -0.99 -26.27
N ASP A 213 0.21 -0.60 -27.10
CA ASP A 213 -0.44 0.73 -26.99
C ASP A 213 -1.15 0.88 -25.65
N ILE A 214 -1.84 -0.17 -25.17
CA ILE A 214 -2.49 -0.17 -23.85
C ILE A 214 -1.48 -0.05 -22.73
N GLN A 215 -0.34 -0.74 -22.84
CA GLN A 215 0.75 -0.61 -21.87
C GLN A 215 1.30 0.81 -21.86
N ASP A 216 1.60 1.40 -23.01
CA ASP A 216 2.15 2.76 -23.12
C ASP A 216 1.16 3.80 -22.51
N ILE A 217 -0.13 3.66 -22.76
CA ILE A 217 -1.19 4.50 -22.15
C ILE A 217 -1.21 4.34 -20.63
N THR A 218 -1.17 3.10 -20.15
CA THR A 218 -1.24 2.82 -18.70
C THR A 218 0.01 3.31 -17.98
N GLU A 219 1.20 3.11 -18.55
CA GLU A 219 2.46 3.62 -18.02
C GLU A 219 2.48 5.14 -17.95
N GLY A 220 2.04 5.82 -19.01
CA GLY A 220 1.93 7.26 -19.03
C GLY A 220 0.93 7.80 -17.99
N MET A 221 -0.20 7.09 -17.78
CA MET A 221 -1.18 7.42 -16.74
C MET A 221 -0.56 7.30 -15.33
N ILE A 222 0.15 6.20 -15.05
CA ILE A 222 0.81 6.01 -13.76
C ILE A 222 1.89 7.07 -13.54
N ALA A 223 2.72 7.34 -14.54
CA ALA A 223 3.76 8.38 -14.47
C ALA A 223 3.15 9.77 -14.18
N LYS A 224 2.05 10.11 -14.86
CA LYS A 224 1.32 11.38 -14.62
C LYS A 224 0.77 11.45 -13.19
N VAL A 225 0.13 10.39 -12.70
CA VAL A 225 -0.40 10.32 -11.33
C VAL A 225 0.72 10.48 -10.29
N MET A 226 1.85 9.79 -10.45
CA MET A 226 3.00 9.89 -9.55
C MET A 226 3.57 11.31 -9.53
N LYS A 227 3.72 11.92 -10.70
CA LYS A 227 4.17 13.31 -10.82
C LYS A 227 3.23 14.30 -10.15
N ASP A 228 1.94 14.22 -10.45
CA ASP A 228 0.95 15.18 -9.95
C ASP A 228 0.72 15.04 -8.45
N THR A 229 0.77 13.82 -7.90
CA THR A 229 0.39 13.56 -6.51
C THR A 229 1.55 13.53 -5.54
N LYS A 230 2.70 13.02 -5.97
CA LYS A 230 3.90 12.81 -5.14
C LYS A 230 5.09 13.68 -5.59
N GLY A 231 5.03 14.31 -6.77
CA GLY A 231 6.15 15.02 -7.35
C GLY A 231 7.29 14.12 -7.85
N ILE A 232 7.00 12.81 -8.01
CA ILE A 232 7.98 11.80 -8.40
C ILE A 232 7.95 11.59 -9.90
N ASP A 233 9.10 11.66 -10.52
CA ASP A 233 9.30 11.27 -11.92
C ASP A 233 9.66 9.78 -11.96
N VAL A 234 8.83 8.96 -12.62
CA VAL A 234 9.10 7.55 -12.86
C VAL A 234 9.66 7.36 -14.27
N THR A 235 10.62 6.46 -14.40
CA THR A 235 11.26 6.16 -15.68
C THR A 235 10.36 5.29 -16.54
N LEU A 236 10.17 5.68 -17.80
CA LEU A 236 9.43 4.91 -18.80
C LEU A 236 10.37 4.40 -19.90
N PRO A 237 10.07 3.25 -20.55
CA PRO A 237 9.01 2.31 -20.20
C PRO A 237 9.31 1.57 -18.90
N PHE A 238 8.29 1.03 -18.25
CA PHE A 238 8.48 0.16 -17.09
C PHE A 238 9.23 -1.11 -17.48
N PRO A 239 10.09 -1.66 -16.60
CA PRO A 239 10.76 -2.93 -16.87
C PRO A 239 9.75 -4.05 -17.16
N ARG A 240 10.06 -4.86 -18.17
CA ARG A 240 9.26 -6.06 -18.50
C ARG A 240 9.92 -7.26 -17.89
N MET A 241 9.13 -8.13 -17.27
CA MET A 241 9.57 -9.37 -16.65
C MET A 241 8.61 -10.48 -17.06
N SER A 242 9.16 -11.63 -17.49
CA SER A 242 8.34 -12.80 -17.75
C SER A 242 7.83 -13.42 -16.45
N TYR A 243 6.74 -14.18 -16.51
CA TYR A 243 6.24 -14.94 -15.36
C TYR A 243 7.31 -15.89 -14.82
N ASP A 244 8.01 -16.56 -15.70
CA ASP A 244 9.08 -17.52 -15.33
C ASP A 244 10.24 -16.81 -14.61
N ASP A 245 10.66 -15.63 -15.09
CA ASP A 245 11.69 -14.85 -14.43
C ASP A 245 11.22 -14.34 -13.05
N ALA A 246 9.99 -13.89 -12.94
CA ALA A 246 9.42 -13.44 -11.66
C ALA A 246 9.37 -14.60 -10.65
N MET A 247 8.87 -15.76 -11.05
CA MET A 247 8.80 -16.93 -10.18
C MET A 247 10.18 -17.53 -9.87
N ASN A 248 11.07 -17.60 -10.83
CA ASN A 248 12.39 -18.20 -10.63
C ASN A 248 13.33 -17.34 -9.80
N ASN A 249 13.29 -16.02 -9.97
CA ASN A 249 14.21 -15.11 -9.30
C ASN A 249 13.65 -14.51 -8.00
N TYR A 250 12.33 -14.40 -7.87
CA TYR A 250 11.69 -13.74 -6.72
C TYR A 250 10.69 -14.62 -5.96
N GLY A 251 10.27 -15.73 -6.55
CA GLY A 251 9.29 -16.65 -5.97
C GLY A 251 7.88 -16.05 -5.84
N SER A 252 7.54 -15.11 -6.70
CA SER A 252 6.24 -14.42 -6.71
C SER A 252 5.95 -13.82 -8.07
N ASP A 253 4.68 -13.85 -8.50
CA ASP A 253 4.17 -13.13 -9.66
C ASP A 253 4.04 -11.62 -9.43
N LYS A 254 4.33 -11.16 -8.21
CA LYS A 254 4.34 -9.74 -7.79
C LYS A 254 5.63 -9.42 -7.05
N PRO A 255 6.79 -9.47 -7.75
CA PRO A 255 8.08 -9.32 -7.11
C PRO A 255 8.30 -7.89 -6.57
N ASP A 256 8.81 -7.79 -5.35
CA ASP A 256 9.35 -6.54 -4.85
C ASP A 256 10.81 -6.43 -5.30
N THR A 257 11.07 -5.57 -6.28
CA THR A 257 12.40 -5.37 -6.87
C THR A 257 13.19 -4.22 -6.24
N ARG A 258 12.72 -3.66 -5.11
CA ARG A 258 13.38 -2.55 -4.42
C ARG A 258 14.58 -2.99 -3.58
N PHE A 259 14.83 -4.29 -3.47
CA PHE A 259 15.98 -4.88 -2.80
C PHE A 259 16.43 -6.15 -3.52
N GLU A 260 17.69 -6.50 -3.31
CA GLU A 260 18.32 -7.70 -3.83
C GLU A 260 17.76 -9.00 -3.18
N MET A 261 18.56 -10.03 -3.04
CA MET A 261 18.24 -11.34 -2.46
C MET A 261 17.43 -12.22 -3.43
N LEU A 262 17.96 -12.38 -4.65
CA LEU A 262 17.34 -13.26 -5.65
C LEU A 262 17.45 -14.73 -5.24
N LEU A 263 16.46 -15.53 -5.66
CA LEU A 263 16.48 -16.97 -5.54
C LEU A 263 17.54 -17.54 -6.48
N GLN A 264 18.37 -18.45 -5.97
CA GLN A 264 19.44 -19.12 -6.72
C GLN A 264 19.11 -20.60 -6.86
N ASP A 265 19.12 -21.13 -8.07
CA ASP A 265 18.95 -22.57 -8.31
C ASP A 265 20.29 -23.27 -8.13
N LEU A 266 20.33 -24.22 -7.22
CA LEU A 266 21.50 -25.00 -6.84
C LEU A 266 21.34 -26.49 -7.12
N THR A 267 20.25 -26.89 -7.78
CA THR A 267 19.85 -28.29 -7.99
C THR A 267 21.01 -29.14 -8.52
N ASP A 268 21.63 -28.71 -9.61
CA ASP A 268 22.73 -29.46 -10.21
C ASP A 268 24.00 -29.45 -9.34
N LEU A 269 24.25 -28.38 -8.62
CA LEU A 269 25.44 -28.23 -7.77
C LEU A 269 25.40 -29.20 -6.58
N VAL A 270 24.21 -29.37 -5.98
CA VAL A 270 24.06 -30.20 -4.77
C VAL A 270 23.57 -31.61 -5.01
N LYS A 271 23.40 -32.01 -6.29
CA LYS A 271 22.84 -33.31 -6.66
C LYS A 271 23.65 -34.52 -6.12
N ASN A 272 24.96 -34.36 -6.00
CA ASN A 272 25.89 -35.46 -5.63
C ASN A 272 26.40 -35.34 -4.19
N VAL A 273 25.83 -34.44 -3.35
CA VAL A 273 26.23 -34.39 -1.95
C VAL A 273 25.61 -35.52 -1.13
N ASP A 274 26.30 -35.96 -0.09
CA ASP A 274 25.79 -37.00 0.81
C ASP A 274 24.79 -36.48 1.81
N PHE A 275 23.76 -35.81 1.27
CA PHE A 275 22.63 -35.31 2.04
C PHE A 275 21.34 -35.60 1.25
N LYS A 276 20.63 -36.64 1.68
CA LYS A 276 19.45 -37.16 0.97
C LYS A 276 18.39 -36.12 0.68
N VAL A 277 18.22 -35.15 1.57
CA VAL A 277 17.23 -34.06 1.39
C VAL A 277 17.55 -33.26 0.14
N PHE A 278 18.83 -33.04 -0.20
CA PHE A 278 19.21 -32.29 -1.40
C PHE A 278 19.31 -33.23 -2.63
N SER A 279 19.99 -34.37 -2.49
CA SER A 279 20.24 -35.26 -3.63
C SER A 279 18.99 -35.95 -4.19
N GLN A 280 17.89 -36.03 -3.43
CA GLN A 280 16.62 -36.61 -3.84
C GLN A 280 15.53 -35.60 -4.16
N ALA A 281 15.73 -34.33 -3.89
CA ALA A 281 14.75 -33.29 -4.20
C ALA A 281 14.70 -32.99 -5.70
N PRO A 282 13.51 -32.77 -6.26
CA PRO A 282 13.37 -32.32 -7.65
C PRO A 282 14.11 -31.01 -7.91
N VAL A 283 14.06 -30.08 -6.92
CA VAL A 283 14.69 -28.75 -6.98
C VAL A 283 15.27 -28.38 -5.63
N VAL A 284 16.45 -27.77 -5.64
CA VAL A 284 17.05 -27.13 -4.47
C VAL A 284 17.39 -25.68 -4.81
N LYS A 285 16.71 -24.75 -4.17
CA LYS A 285 16.98 -23.32 -4.31
C LYS A 285 17.43 -22.70 -2.99
N ALA A 286 18.09 -21.57 -3.08
CA ALA A 286 18.55 -20.82 -1.92
C ALA A 286 18.35 -19.32 -2.09
N ILE A 287 18.33 -18.63 -0.94
CA ILE A 287 18.52 -17.17 -0.85
C ILE A 287 19.72 -16.90 0.06
N VAL A 288 20.42 -15.80 -0.23
CA VAL A 288 21.56 -15.34 0.57
C VAL A 288 21.18 -14.04 1.27
N VAL A 289 21.24 -14.07 2.60
CA VAL A 289 21.07 -12.88 3.44
C VAL A 289 22.45 -12.29 3.68
N LYS A 290 22.82 -11.32 2.86
CA LYS A 290 24.16 -10.72 2.83
C LYS A 290 24.50 -9.97 4.12
N GLY A 291 25.68 -10.26 4.72
CA GLY A 291 26.28 -9.52 5.81
C GLY A 291 25.47 -9.49 7.11
N ASN A 292 24.53 -10.41 7.33
CA ASN A 292 23.62 -10.39 8.48
C ASN A 292 23.48 -11.74 9.21
N ALA A 293 24.40 -12.67 9.05
CA ALA A 293 24.33 -13.98 9.71
C ALA A 293 24.33 -13.87 11.24
N ASP A 294 25.00 -12.89 11.81
CA ASP A 294 25.08 -12.59 13.24
C ASP A 294 23.72 -12.22 13.85
N LYS A 295 22.84 -11.58 13.07
CA LYS A 295 21.48 -11.23 13.49
C LYS A 295 20.55 -12.44 13.64
N TYR A 296 20.92 -13.58 13.05
CA TYR A 296 20.11 -14.80 13.06
C TYR A 296 20.68 -15.85 14.01
N SER A 297 20.15 -15.92 15.24
CA SER A 297 20.38 -17.02 16.16
C SER A 297 19.68 -18.30 15.68
N ARG A 298 20.05 -19.47 16.22
CA ARG A 298 19.35 -20.72 15.95
C ARG A 298 17.85 -20.62 16.19
N LYS A 299 17.44 -19.97 17.29
CA LYS A 299 16.03 -19.76 17.63
C LYS A 299 15.30 -18.88 16.61
N SER A 300 15.96 -17.86 16.06
CA SER A 300 15.35 -17.04 15.00
C SER A 300 15.20 -17.80 13.68
N ILE A 301 16.18 -18.66 13.34
CA ILE A 301 16.09 -19.54 12.16
C ILE A 301 15.00 -20.61 12.35
N ASP A 302 14.83 -21.15 13.56
CA ASP A 302 13.71 -22.05 13.86
C ASP A 302 12.34 -21.36 13.61
N LYS A 303 12.19 -20.08 13.94
CA LYS A 303 10.99 -19.30 13.59
C LYS A 303 10.80 -19.11 12.09
N LEU A 304 11.88 -18.92 11.33
CA LEU A 304 11.82 -18.88 9.87
C LEU A 304 11.43 -20.24 9.30
N THR A 305 11.86 -21.34 9.91
CA THR A 305 11.47 -22.69 9.53
C THR A 305 9.98 -22.93 9.75
N GLU A 306 9.43 -22.51 10.90
CA GLU A 306 7.98 -22.61 11.13
C GLU A 306 7.18 -21.74 10.16
N PHE A 307 7.69 -20.59 9.78
CA PHE A 307 7.09 -19.77 8.75
C PHE A 307 7.14 -20.44 7.37
N ALA A 308 8.27 -21.04 7.00
CA ALA A 308 8.44 -21.77 5.73
C ALA A 308 7.43 -22.91 5.57
N LYS A 309 7.08 -23.61 6.65
CA LYS A 309 6.07 -24.68 6.63
C LYS A 309 4.69 -24.21 6.20
N GLN A 310 4.33 -22.93 6.42
CA GLN A 310 3.06 -22.38 5.98
C GLN A 310 2.93 -22.33 4.43
N PHE A 311 4.06 -22.42 3.72
CA PHE A 311 4.14 -22.43 2.26
C PHE A 311 4.42 -23.83 1.71
N GLY A 312 4.31 -24.88 2.54
CA GLY A 312 4.43 -26.27 2.14
C GLY A 312 5.83 -26.88 2.28
N ALA A 313 6.84 -26.10 2.66
CA ALA A 313 8.18 -26.63 2.87
C ALA A 313 8.23 -27.59 4.06
N LYS A 314 8.90 -28.75 3.89
CA LYS A 314 9.08 -29.76 4.96
C LYS A 314 10.10 -29.32 6.01
N GLY A 315 10.98 -28.40 5.65
CA GLY A 315 12.03 -27.85 6.51
C GLY A 315 12.81 -26.73 5.82
N LEU A 316 13.68 -26.08 6.55
CA LEU A 316 14.56 -25.03 6.07
C LEU A 316 16.00 -25.41 6.44
N ALA A 317 16.82 -25.80 5.45
CA ALA A 317 18.24 -26.02 5.67
C ALA A 317 18.98 -24.68 5.63
N TRP A 318 20.09 -24.57 6.37
CA TRP A 318 20.83 -23.33 6.41
C TRP A 318 22.30 -23.52 6.74
N VAL A 319 23.12 -22.60 6.26
CA VAL A 319 24.52 -22.42 6.67
C VAL A 319 24.82 -20.93 6.82
N LYS A 320 25.79 -20.62 7.66
CA LYS A 320 26.43 -19.30 7.75
C LYS A 320 27.80 -19.40 7.12
N PHE A 321 28.24 -18.37 6.43
CA PHE A 321 29.59 -18.24 5.94
C PHE A 321 30.32 -17.25 6.86
N THR A 322 31.24 -17.76 7.65
CA THR A 322 32.01 -16.98 8.65
C THR A 322 33.43 -17.49 8.70
N ASP A 323 34.38 -16.56 8.85
CA ASP A 323 35.83 -16.89 8.90
C ASP A 323 36.29 -17.71 7.68
N GLY A 324 35.72 -17.41 6.51
CA GLY A 324 36.09 -18.05 5.23
C GLY A 324 35.58 -19.50 5.06
N SER A 325 34.63 -19.96 5.89
CA SER A 325 34.11 -21.33 5.84
C SER A 325 32.61 -21.40 6.13
N LEU A 326 31.98 -22.51 5.67
CA LEU A 326 30.57 -22.80 5.94
C LEU A 326 30.40 -23.38 7.35
N ASN A 327 29.49 -22.80 8.10
CA ASN A 327 29.15 -23.20 9.47
C ASN A 327 27.63 -23.45 9.57
N GLY A 328 27.20 -24.55 10.20
CA GLY A 328 25.77 -24.82 10.40
C GLY A 328 25.41 -26.29 10.29
N PRO A 329 24.14 -26.65 10.46
CA PRO A 329 23.68 -28.04 10.53
C PRO A 329 23.99 -28.87 9.28
N VAL A 330 23.97 -28.23 8.11
CA VAL A 330 24.20 -28.93 6.82
C VAL A 330 25.60 -28.68 6.24
N ALA A 331 26.44 -27.86 6.85
CA ALA A 331 27.77 -27.51 6.38
C ALA A 331 28.65 -28.76 6.10
N LYS A 332 28.64 -29.74 7.00
CA LYS A 332 29.41 -31.01 6.86
C LYS A 332 29.10 -31.80 5.58
N PHE A 333 27.91 -31.65 5.03
CA PHE A 333 27.51 -32.32 3.78
C PHE A 333 27.90 -31.54 2.54
N LEU A 334 28.28 -30.27 2.70
CA LEU A 334 28.64 -29.36 1.61
C LEU A 334 30.13 -29.17 1.43
N THR A 335 30.97 -29.77 2.30
CA THR A 335 32.43 -29.61 2.30
C THR A 335 33.04 -29.93 0.94
N SER A 336 32.55 -30.95 0.25
CA SER A 336 33.08 -31.36 -1.06
C SER A 336 32.81 -30.37 -2.21
N ILE A 337 31.88 -29.45 -1.99
CA ILE A 337 31.46 -28.45 -2.97
C ILE A 337 31.57 -27.01 -2.44
N GLU A 338 32.16 -26.81 -1.27
CA GLU A 338 32.20 -25.54 -0.56
C GLU A 338 32.75 -24.40 -1.44
N ASP A 339 33.89 -24.59 -2.10
CA ASP A 339 34.47 -23.58 -2.98
C ASP A 339 33.53 -23.22 -4.14
N LYS A 340 32.88 -24.23 -4.75
CA LYS A 340 31.93 -24.04 -5.84
C LYS A 340 30.68 -23.32 -5.38
N LEU A 341 30.16 -23.68 -4.22
CA LEU A 341 28.97 -23.07 -3.62
C LEU A 341 29.27 -21.59 -3.25
N THR A 342 30.41 -21.35 -2.61
CA THR A 342 30.87 -20.00 -2.25
C THR A 342 31.01 -19.11 -3.49
N ALA A 343 31.62 -19.63 -4.56
CA ALA A 343 31.76 -18.87 -5.80
C ALA A 343 30.40 -18.64 -6.50
N SER A 344 29.53 -19.67 -6.57
CA SER A 344 28.22 -19.57 -7.21
C SER A 344 27.30 -18.56 -6.52
N LEU A 345 27.28 -18.58 -5.19
CA LEU A 345 26.46 -17.67 -4.38
C LEU A 345 27.17 -16.35 -4.06
N GLN A 346 28.44 -16.19 -4.48
CA GLN A 346 29.29 -15.02 -4.18
C GLN A 346 29.30 -14.71 -2.66
N LEU A 347 29.55 -15.76 -1.86
CA LEU A 347 29.49 -15.61 -0.39
C LEU A 347 30.60 -14.75 0.13
N GLU A 348 30.24 -13.91 1.07
CA GLU A 348 31.13 -13.03 1.83
C GLU A 348 30.99 -13.33 3.33
N ASP A 349 31.95 -12.85 4.10
CA ASP A 349 31.89 -13.06 5.56
C ASP A 349 30.60 -12.50 6.15
N ASN A 350 30.05 -13.24 7.15
CA ASN A 350 28.77 -12.93 7.78
C ASN A 350 27.52 -13.09 6.88
N ASP A 351 27.59 -13.92 5.81
CA ASP A 351 26.43 -14.28 5.00
C ASP A 351 25.66 -15.47 5.61
N LEU A 352 24.32 -15.43 5.54
CA LEU A 352 23.43 -16.54 5.88
C LEU A 352 22.77 -17.08 4.60
N VAL A 353 22.90 -18.39 4.36
CA VAL A 353 22.26 -19.08 3.23
C VAL A 353 21.11 -19.92 3.75
N LEU A 354 19.93 -19.73 3.18
CA LEU A 354 18.73 -20.49 3.49
C LEU A 354 18.33 -21.30 2.26
N PHE A 355 18.16 -22.64 2.43
CA PHE A 355 17.85 -23.56 1.34
C PHE A 355 16.46 -24.16 1.53
N VAL A 356 15.74 -24.30 0.40
CA VAL A 356 14.53 -25.13 0.31
C VAL A 356 14.74 -26.20 -0.74
N ALA A 357 14.48 -27.45 -0.38
CA ALA A 357 14.58 -28.63 -1.21
C ALA A 357 13.22 -29.32 -1.30
N ASP A 358 12.50 -29.12 -2.41
CA ASP A 358 11.15 -29.64 -2.64
C ASP A 358 10.78 -29.53 -4.14
N THR A 359 9.51 -29.52 -4.48
CA THR A 359 9.04 -29.16 -5.83
C THR A 359 9.38 -27.71 -6.17
N LEU A 360 9.46 -27.37 -7.45
CA LEU A 360 9.75 -25.99 -7.90
C LEU A 360 8.77 -24.98 -7.31
N GLU A 361 7.49 -25.32 -7.29
CA GLU A 361 6.44 -24.46 -6.74
C GLU A 361 6.64 -24.19 -5.25
N VAL A 362 6.87 -25.22 -4.44
CA VAL A 362 7.09 -25.09 -3.00
C VAL A 362 8.38 -24.31 -2.72
N ALA A 363 9.47 -24.59 -3.47
CA ALA A 363 10.74 -23.90 -3.29
C ALA A 363 10.60 -22.39 -3.61
N ASN A 364 9.99 -22.05 -4.73
CA ASN A 364 9.77 -20.67 -5.15
C ASN A 364 8.86 -19.91 -4.14
N ASN A 365 7.68 -20.44 -3.84
CA ASN A 365 6.74 -19.79 -2.94
C ASN A 365 7.32 -19.58 -1.53
N THR A 366 8.01 -20.58 -1.02
CA THR A 366 8.62 -20.52 0.32
C THR A 366 9.75 -19.48 0.38
N LEU A 367 10.69 -19.55 -0.56
CA LEU A 367 11.82 -18.63 -0.59
C LEU A 367 11.38 -17.19 -0.92
N GLY A 368 10.40 -17.01 -1.78
CA GLY A 368 9.80 -15.69 -2.07
C GLY A 368 9.17 -15.05 -0.83
N ALA A 369 8.44 -15.85 -0.04
CA ALA A 369 7.86 -15.40 1.22
C ALA A 369 8.94 -15.07 2.27
N LEU A 370 9.96 -15.93 2.41
CA LEU A 370 11.11 -15.70 3.30
C LEU A 370 11.88 -14.44 2.88
N ARG A 371 12.16 -14.27 1.59
CA ARG A 371 12.81 -13.09 1.02
C ARG A 371 12.13 -11.80 1.46
N THR A 372 10.82 -11.72 1.27
CA THR A 372 10.03 -10.53 1.63
C THR A 372 10.00 -10.29 3.15
N ARG A 373 9.88 -11.34 3.94
CA ARG A 373 9.89 -11.27 5.39
C ARG A 373 11.23 -10.78 5.93
N ILE A 374 12.33 -11.40 5.49
CA ILE A 374 13.69 -11.07 5.91
C ILE A 374 14.04 -9.62 5.53
N ALA A 375 13.68 -9.21 4.31
CA ALA A 375 13.91 -7.84 3.87
C ALA A 375 13.21 -6.79 4.76
N LYS A 376 12.01 -7.09 5.23
CA LYS A 376 11.30 -6.22 6.21
C LYS A 376 11.94 -6.25 7.59
N GLU A 377 12.35 -7.44 8.09
CA GLU A 377 13.01 -7.59 9.39
C GLU A 377 14.36 -6.86 9.44
N LEU A 378 15.04 -6.75 8.31
CA LEU A 378 16.36 -6.11 8.19
C LEU A 378 16.30 -4.66 7.64
N ASP A 379 15.11 -4.12 7.40
CA ASP A 379 14.89 -2.77 6.83
C ASP A 379 15.62 -2.57 5.50
N MET A 380 15.62 -3.61 4.64
CA MET A 380 16.30 -3.58 3.34
C MET A 380 15.47 -2.89 2.24
N VAL A 381 14.19 -2.67 2.49
CA VAL A 381 13.26 -2.12 1.49
C VAL A 381 13.42 -0.61 1.41
N ASP A 382 13.93 -0.12 0.29
CA ASP A 382 13.99 1.33 0.02
C ASP A 382 12.60 1.88 -0.33
N ASN A 383 11.94 2.45 0.67
CA ASN A 383 10.59 3.01 0.52
C ASN A 383 10.55 4.31 -0.31
N SER A 384 11.68 4.87 -0.72
CA SER A 384 11.74 6.00 -1.64
C SER A 384 11.65 5.57 -3.11
N LYS A 385 11.87 4.28 -3.41
CA LYS A 385 11.77 3.70 -4.74
C LYS A 385 10.37 3.20 -5.05
N PHE A 386 9.94 3.44 -6.29
CA PHE A 386 8.68 2.97 -6.85
C PHE A 386 9.00 2.21 -8.14
N ASN A 387 8.89 0.90 -8.10
CA ASN A 387 9.10 0.01 -9.23
C ASN A 387 7.74 -0.58 -9.65
N PHE A 388 7.41 -0.45 -10.91
CA PHE A 388 6.14 -0.89 -11.49
C PHE A 388 6.36 -2.01 -12.48
#